data_e0e981329d47276a2b9c05038cada6c8
#
_entry.id   e0e981329d47276a2b9c05038cada6c8
#
_cell.length_a   1.000
_cell.length_b   1.000
_cell.length_c   1.000
_cell.angle_alpha   90.00
_cell.angle_beta   90.00
_cell.angle_gamma   90.00
#
_symmetry.space_group_name_H-M   'P 1'
#
loop_
_entity.id
_entity.type
_entity.pdbx_description
1 polymer ?
#
loop_
_entity_poly.entity_id
_entity_poly.type
_entity_poly.pdbx_seq_one_letter_code
_entity_poly.pdbx_strand_id
1 'polypeptide(L)'
;MENESELKVYAEQIGDYIVQPFIEGTEYTVDIFCDYEGNPLSITPRIRVAVSAGEVLKTEIAMDDKTIEECRKLIAGFQPCGPMTVQLIRQNTTGDDYYIEINPRFGGGAPLSMKAGARSAEAIIKLLSGEKVDYSDVIDDGAVYSRFDQSVCIAEGKRKQPILGVVFNLDDTLYSEKQYVRSGYKAVAKLLGDEALADRLWTYFENGKPAIDELLNEIGCIGRKEECLEVHREQIPEITLYDGVVDLILELKSKGIKVGIITDGRVSGQKRKLQALGLDKLIDDIIITDELGGTQFRKPCDIAFRIMQRRWGLPFEQMVYVGDNAEKDFQAPKQLGMRSVFFRNKEGIYSDNSKNDVQEIDMISELSF
;
A
#
# COMPACT_ATOMS: atom_id res chain seq x y z
N MET A 1 35.74 -2.40 43.85
CA MET A 1 36.62 -1.67 44.77
C MET A 1 37.20 -2.67 45.75
N GLU A 2 38.48 -2.73 45.84
CA GLU A 2 39.15 -3.78 46.66
C GLU A 2 39.58 -3.26 48.04
N ASN A 3 39.55 -1.93 48.26
CA ASN A 3 39.97 -1.35 49.51
C ASN A 3 39.27 -0.01 49.81
N GLU A 4 39.38 0.43 51.07
CA GLU A 4 38.76 1.65 51.60
C GLU A 4 39.28 2.96 50.90
N SER A 5 40.54 2.97 50.46
CA SER A 5 41.11 4.11 49.80
C SER A 5 40.50 4.35 48.39
N GLU A 6 40.25 3.28 47.66
CA GLU A 6 39.53 3.37 46.37
C GLU A 6 38.07 3.81 46.57
N LEU A 7 37.40 3.27 47.60
CA LEU A 7 36.04 3.67 47.93
C LEU A 7 35.94 5.17 48.17
N LYS A 8 36.86 5.77 48.92
CA LYS A 8 36.88 7.21 49.19
C LYS A 8 37.04 8.04 47.93
N VAL A 9 37.95 7.65 47.04
CA VAL A 9 38.18 8.34 45.76
C VAL A 9 36.93 8.32 44.88
N TYR A 10 36.28 7.18 44.75
CA TYR A 10 35.07 7.08 43.92
C TYR A 10 33.88 7.80 44.58
N ALA A 11 33.73 7.73 45.90
CA ALA A 11 32.68 8.40 46.64
C ALA A 11 32.75 9.94 46.47
N GLU A 12 33.94 10.53 46.43
CA GLU A 12 34.12 11.93 46.17
C GLU A 12 33.74 12.39 44.75
N GLN A 13 33.83 11.44 43.77
CA GLN A 13 33.52 11.72 42.35
C GLN A 13 32.08 11.54 41.98
N ILE A 14 31.36 10.60 42.64
CA ILE A 14 30.00 10.16 42.20
C ILE A 14 28.90 11.01 42.84
N GLY A 15 29.14 11.62 44.00
CA GLY A 15 28.10 12.40 44.72
C GLY A 15 27.15 11.50 45.52
N ASP A 16 25.96 11.26 45.02
CA ASP A 16 25.00 10.39 45.68
C ASP A 16 25.28 8.92 45.32
N TYR A 17 25.55 8.09 46.32
CA TYR A 17 25.88 6.66 46.16
C TYR A 17 25.40 5.84 47.32
N ILE A 18 25.22 4.54 47.04
CA ILE A 18 25.04 3.50 48.07
C ILE A 18 26.24 2.53 48.05
N VAL A 19 26.60 2.00 49.20
CA VAL A 19 27.65 0.99 49.32
C VAL A 19 27.00 -0.31 49.68
N GLN A 20 27.28 -1.34 48.91
CA GLN A 20 26.79 -2.69 49.17
C GLN A 20 27.96 -3.69 49.17
N PRO A 21 27.88 -4.81 49.95
CA PRO A 21 28.89 -5.84 49.85
C PRO A 21 28.85 -6.49 48.47
N PHE A 22 29.99 -6.81 47.91
CA PHE A 22 30.10 -7.65 46.74
C PHE A 22 29.80 -9.12 47.12
N ILE A 23 28.79 -9.69 46.49
CA ILE A 23 28.41 -11.09 46.70
C ILE A 23 28.83 -11.88 45.47
N GLU A 24 29.76 -12.81 45.67
CA GLU A 24 30.13 -13.76 44.60
C GLU A 24 29.12 -14.90 44.56
N GLY A 25 28.35 -14.97 43.47
CA GLY A 25 27.25 -15.94 43.43
C GLY A 25 26.58 -16.02 42.06
N THR A 26 25.55 -16.85 42.00
CA THR A 26 24.69 -17.00 40.85
C THR A 26 23.55 -15.99 40.90
N GLU A 27 23.42 -15.19 39.86
CA GLU A 27 22.37 -14.18 39.77
C GLU A 27 21.08 -14.78 39.22
N TYR A 28 20.00 -14.61 39.99
CA TYR A 28 18.66 -14.99 39.61
C TYR A 28 17.77 -13.80 39.33
N THR A 29 16.85 -13.97 38.42
CA THR A 29 15.66 -13.13 38.27
C THR A 29 14.44 -13.98 38.38
N VAL A 30 13.48 -13.61 39.24
CA VAL A 30 12.21 -14.33 39.41
C VAL A 30 11.09 -13.46 38.80
N ASP A 31 10.47 -13.94 37.74
CA ASP A 31 9.29 -13.32 37.17
C ASP A 31 8.05 -13.85 37.88
N ILE A 32 7.27 -12.99 38.49
CA ILE A 32 6.09 -13.27 39.30
C ILE A 32 4.88 -12.57 38.68
N PHE A 33 3.74 -13.25 38.70
CA PHE A 33 2.48 -12.61 38.32
C PHE A 33 1.41 -12.96 39.37
N CYS A 34 0.74 -11.94 39.93
CA CYS A 34 -0.28 -12.06 40.96
C CYS A 34 -1.65 -11.58 40.45
N ASP A 35 -2.73 -12.12 41.06
CA ASP A 35 -4.10 -11.66 40.84
C ASP A 35 -4.38 -10.34 41.58
N TYR A 36 -5.65 -9.90 41.59
CA TYR A 36 -6.08 -8.62 42.22
C TYR A 36 -6.03 -8.72 43.76
N GLU A 37 -6.08 -9.91 44.33
CA GLU A 37 -6.01 -10.19 45.77
C GLU A 37 -4.55 -10.42 46.24
N GLY A 38 -3.58 -10.40 45.34
CA GLY A 38 -2.17 -10.64 45.63
C GLY A 38 -1.77 -12.13 45.70
N ASN A 39 -2.63 -13.03 45.22
CA ASN A 39 -2.27 -14.42 45.13
C ASN A 39 -1.39 -14.69 43.91
N PRO A 40 -0.27 -15.41 44.02
CA PRO A 40 0.57 -15.69 42.87
C PRO A 40 -0.13 -16.66 41.89
N LEU A 41 -0.10 -16.32 40.61
CA LEU A 41 -0.58 -17.15 39.51
C LEU A 41 0.57 -17.84 38.78
N SER A 42 1.78 -17.28 38.85
CA SER A 42 3.03 -17.93 38.45
C SER A 42 4.21 -17.32 39.18
N ILE A 43 5.22 -18.16 39.48
CA ILE A 43 6.53 -17.79 40.02
C ILE A 43 7.56 -18.54 39.20
N THR A 44 8.39 -17.82 38.44
CA THR A 44 9.33 -18.42 37.47
C THR A 44 10.73 -17.92 37.73
N PRO A 45 11.54 -18.61 38.53
CA PRO A 45 12.94 -18.33 38.73
C PRO A 45 13.74 -18.67 37.45
N ARG A 46 14.71 -17.83 37.13
CA ARG A 46 15.65 -18.07 36.03
C ARG A 46 17.04 -17.53 36.37
N ILE A 47 18.07 -18.25 35.97
CA ILE A 47 19.47 -17.84 36.10
C ILE A 47 19.82 -16.89 34.97
N ARG A 48 20.57 -15.81 35.29
CA ARG A 48 21.12 -14.85 34.32
C ARG A 48 22.48 -15.39 33.84
N VAL A 49 22.46 -16.15 32.73
CA VAL A 49 23.67 -16.82 32.19
C VAL A 49 24.57 -15.83 31.47
N ALA A 50 23.99 -14.82 30.76
CA ALA A 50 24.71 -13.75 30.12
C ALA A 50 23.90 -12.48 30.16
N VAL A 51 24.58 -11.35 30.45
CA VAL A 51 23.99 -10.01 30.60
C VAL A 51 24.80 -9.01 29.79
N SER A 52 24.16 -8.05 29.15
CA SER A 52 24.79 -6.89 28.51
C SER A 52 24.00 -5.64 28.83
N ALA A 53 24.70 -4.60 29.30
CA ALA A 53 24.12 -3.31 29.70
C ALA A 53 22.92 -3.44 30.67
N GLY A 54 22.98 -4.40 31.63
CA GLY A 54 21.91 -4.69 32.59
C GLY A 54 20.76 -5.57 32.07
N GLU A 55 20.70 -5.79 30.75
CA GLU A 55 19.68 -6.66 30.14
C GLU A 55 20.15 -8.10 29.97
N VAL A 56 19.27 -9.06 30.28
CA VAL A 56 19.59 -10.47 30.12
C VAL A 56 19.60 -10.85 28.62
N LEU A 57 20.71 -11.40 28.16
CA LEU A 57 20.86 -11.95 26.81
C LEU A 57 20.63 -13.45 26.76
N LYS A 58 21.06 -14.18 27.79
CA LYS A 58 20.87 -15.62 27.88
C LYS A 58 20.43 -15.96 29.29
N THR A 59 19.42 -16.81 29.40
CA THR A 59 18.86 -17.25 30.67
C THR A 59 18.61 -18.75 30.64
N GLU A 60 18.68 -19.37 31.81
CA GLU A 60 18.26 -20.76 32.07
C GLU A 60 17.10 -20.72 33.05
N ILE A 61 16.02 -21.41 32.76
CA ILE A 61 14.91 -21.57 33.67
C ILE A 61 15.37 -22.51 34.79
N ALA A 62 15.19 -22.13 36.03
CA ALA A 62 15.63 -22.90 37.20
C ALA A 62 14.52 -22.88 38.24
N MET A 63 13.63 -23.88 38.18
CA MET A 63 12.47 -24.04 39.07
C MET A 63 12.96 -24.54 40.43
N ASP A 64 13.62 -23.67 41.16
CA ASP A 64 14.20 -23.94 42.47
C ASP A 64 13.17 -23.74 43.60
N ASP A 65 12.83 -24.81 44.30
CA ASP A 65 11.82 -24.81 45.37
C ASP A 65 12.12 -23.81 46.49
N LYS A 66 13.39 -23.62 46.86
CA LYS A 66 13.81 -22.63 47.85
C LYS A 66 13.43 -21.23 47.40
N THR A 67 13.82 -20.83 46.19
CA THR A 67 13.54 -19.51 45.64
C THR A 67 12.03 -19.29 45.52
N ILE A 68 11.29 -20.28 45.06
CA ILE A 68 9.82 -20.20 44.93
C ILE A 68 9.16 -19.98 46.28
N GLU A 69 9.56 -20.72 47.30
CA GLU A 69 9.00 -20.60 48.63
C GLU A 69 9.36 -19.28 49.31
N GLU A 70 10.57 -18.79 49.16
CA GLU A 70 10.96 -17.45 49.62
C GLU A 70 10.18 -16.35 48.94
N CYS A 71 9.97 -16.45 47.62
CA CYS A 71 9.12 -15.51 46.90
C CYS A 71 7.65 -15.57 47.34
N ARG A 72 7.10 -16.74 47.68
CA ARG A 72 5.76 -16.85 48.26
C ARG A 72 5.64 -16.12 49.60
N LYS A 73 6.64 -16.22 50.46
CA LYS A 73 6.67 -15.49 51.74
C LYS A 73 6.75 -13.98 51.50
N LEU A 74 7.57 -13.54 50.52
CA LEU A 74 7.67 -12.13 50.12
C LEU A 74 6.32 -11.60 49.65
N ILE A 75 5.64 -12.33 48.75
CA ILE A 75 4.31 -11.98 48.21
C ILE A 75 3.28 -11.87 49.34
N ALA A 76 3.25 -12.84 50.28
CA ALA A 76 2.31 -12.82 51.38
C ALA A 76 2.45 -11.58 52.26
N GLY A 77 3.66 -11.05 52.45
CA GLY A 77 3.92 -9.83 53.21
C GLY A 77 3.65 -8.53 52.44
N PHE A 78 3.72 -8.59 51.09
CA PHE A 78 3.70 -7.41 50.22
C PHE A 78 2.38 -7.25 49.44
N GLN A 79 1.69 -8.36 49.18
CA GLN A 79 0.41 -8.46 48.43
C GLN A 79 0.41 -7.64 47.13
N PRO A 80 1.31 -7.91 46.18
CA PRO A 80 1.40 -7.21 44.94
C PRO A 80 0.24 -7.58 43.99
N CYS A 81 -0.20 -6.66 43.14
CA CYS A 81 -1.14 -6.95 42.05
C CYS A 81 -0.42 -6.87 40.71
N GLY A 82 -0.63 -7.86 39.85
CA GLY A 82 -0.04 -7.93 38.52
C GLY A 82 1.41 -8.43 38.49
N PRO A 83 2.22 -7.95 37.50
CA PRO A 83 3.56 -8.44 37.28
C PRO A 83 4.56 -7.83 38.28
N MET A 84 5.47 -8.66 38.74
CA MET A 84 6.59 -8.27 39.58
C MET A 84 7.85 -9.04 39.17
N THR A 85 8.99 -8.39 39.22
CA THR A 85 10.29 -9.02 38.99
C THR A 85 11.15 -8.84 40.22
N VAL A 86 11.68 -9.92 40.73
CA VAL A 86 12.59 -9.95 41.89
C VAL A 86 13.97 -10.39 41.40
N GLN A 87 15.02 -9.67 41.82
CA GLN A 87 16.41 -10.05 41.53
C GLN A 87 17.14 -10.40 42.82
N LEU A 88 17.92 -11.47 42.77
CA LEU A 88 18.73 -11.91 43.89
C LEU A 88 20.04 -12.56 43.43
N ILE A 89 21.03 -12.58 44.28
CA ILE A 89 22.26 -13.34 44.11
C ILE A 89 22.30 -14.43 45.15
N ARG A 90 22.45 -15.67 44.71
CA ARG A 90 22.72 -16.82 45.58
C ARG A 90 24.22 -16.97 45.77
N GLN A 91 24.69 -16.76 46.98
CA GLN A 91 26.11 -16.85 47.29
C GLN A 91 26.61 -18.30 47.09
N ASN A 92 27.71 -18.44 46.36
CA ASN A 92 28.24 -19.77 46.00
C ASN A 92 28.72 -20.58 47.21
N THR A 93 29.19 -19.91 48.28
CA THR A 93 29.81 -20.59 49.43
C THR A 93 28.81 -21.01 50.49
N THR A 94 27.78 -20.20 50.75
CA THR A 94 26.79 -20.46 51.82
C THR A 94 25.45 -20.93 51.29
N GLY A 95 25.15 -20.62 50.03
CA GLY A 95 23.84 -20.85 49.45
C GLY A 95 22.76 -19.87 49.94
N ASP A 96 23.16 -18.78 50.60
CA ASP A 96 22.25 -17.74 51.07
C ASP A 96 21.83 -16.83 49.91
N ASP A 97 20.58 -16.38 49.93
CA ASP A 97 20.00 -15.52 48.91
C ASP A 97 20.02 -14.06 49.35
N TYR A 98 20.66 -13.20 48.55
CA TYR A 98 20.76 -11.77 48.75
C TYR A 98 19.90 -11.04 47.74
N TYR A 99 18.80 -10.44 48.21
CA TYR A 99 17.88 -9.68 47.35
C TYR A 99 18.47 -8.36 46.97
N ILE A 100 18.43 -8.04 45.64
CA ILE A 100 19.00 -6.83 45.07
C ILE A 100 17.90 -5.79 44.88
N GLU A 101 16.84 -6.16 44.16
CA GLU A 101 15.74 -5.26 43.83
C GLU A 101 14.41 -5.98 43.57
N ILE A 102 13.32 -5.26 43.77
CA ILE A 102 11.97 -5.66 43.43
C ILE A 102 11.40 -4.63 42.49
N ASN A 103 11.00 -5.03 41.29
CA ASN A 103 10.40 -4.18 40.27
C ASN A 103 8.93 -4.57 40.04
N PRO A 104 7.94 -3.69 40.37
CA PRO A 104 6.51 -3.99 40.18
C PRO A 104 6.11 -3.82 38.71
N ARG A 105 6.76 -4.55 37.82
CA ARG A 105 6.55 -4.58 36.39
C ARG A 105 7.12 -5.86 35.78
N PHE A 106 6.76 -6.13 34.51
CA PHE A 106 7.50 -7.11 33.73
C PHE A 106 8.95 -6.69 33.54
N GLY A 107 9.89 -7.58 33.86
CA GLY A 107 11.29 -7.42 33.53
C GLY A 107 11.56 -7.60 32.05
N GLY A 108 12.69 -7.10 31.55
CA GLY A 108 13.09 -7.25 30.13
C GLY A 108 13.22 -8.72 29.70
N GLY A 109 13.46 -9.64 30.64
CA GLY A 109 13.51 -11.09 30.41
C GLY A 109 12.19 -11.84 30.58
N ALA A 110 11.12 -11.20 31.04
CA ALA A 110 9.82 -11.86 31.26
C ALA A 110 9.26 -12.61 30.03
N PRO A 111 9.45 -12.14 28.78
CA PRO A 111 9.05 -12.91 27.62
C PRO A 111 9.73 -14.30 27.51
N LEU A 112 10.91 -14.48 28.10
CA LEU A 112 11.61 -15.74 28.08
C LEU A 112 10.94 -16.75 29.08
N SER A 113 10.50 -16.27 30.26
CA SER A 113 9.68 -17.03 31.18
C SER A 113 8.32 -17.41 30.57
N MET A 114 7.70 -16.49 29.82
CA MET A 114 6.44 -16.76 29.07
C MET A 114 6.64 -17.86 28.02
N LYS A 115 7.76 -17.85 27.30
CA LYS A 115 8.10 -18.90 26.33
C LYS A 115 8.32 -20.26 27.01
N ALA A 116 8.79 -20.28 28.26
CA ALA A 116 8.98 -21.48 29.06
C ALA A 116 7.69 -22.00 29.70
N GLY A 117 6.56 -21.32 29.54
CA GLY A 117 5.27 -21.75 30.05
C GLY A 117 4.61 -20.82 31.07
N ALA A 118 5.27 -19.76 31.52
CA ALA A 118 4.63 -18.74 32.36
C ALA A 118 3.52 -18.02 31.59
N ARG A 119 2.26 -18.29 31.95
CA ARG A 119 1.07 -17.80 31.17
C ARG A 119 0.62 -16.43 31.60
N SER A 120 1.56 -15.55 32.01
CA SER A 120 1.23 -14.20 32.53
C SER A 120 0.42 -13.34 31.55
N ALA A 121 0.73 -13.38 30.26
CA ALA A 121 -0.02 -12.62 29.26
C ALA A 121 -1.47 -13.14 29.11
N GLU A 122 -1.68 -14.45 29.13
CA GLU A 122 -3.01 -15.06 29.10
C GLU A 122 -3.79 -14.78 30.40
N ALA A 123 -3.11 -14.84 31.55
CA ALA A 123 -3.71 -14.51 32.82
C ALA A 123 -4.24 -13.08 32.90
N ILE A 124 -3.53 -12.11 32.34
CA ILE A 124 -4.02 -10.71 32.24
C ILE A 124 -5.35 -10.65 31.51
N ILE A 125 -5.44 -11.29 30.34
CA ILE A 125 -6.66 -11.26 29.52
C ILE A 125 -7.83 -11.89 30.28
N LYS A 126 -7.60 -13.06 30.90
CA LYS A 126 -8.64 -13.77 31.69
C LYS A 126 -9.11 -12.93 32.86
N LEU A 127 -8.19 -12.37 33.66
CA LEU A 127 -8.54 -11.54 34.83
C LEU A 127 -9.36 -10.31 34.40
N LEU A 128 -8.98 -9.66 33.29
CA LEU A 128 -9.73 -8.50 32.74
C LEU A 128 -11.13 -8.91 32.23
N SER A 129 -11.30 -10.15 31.81
CA SER A 129 -12.61 -10.72 31.43
C SER A 129 -13.42 -11.21 32.61
N GLY A 130 -12.93 -11.08 33.84
CA GLY A 130 -13.59 -11.54 35.07
C GLY A 130 -13.51 -13.04 35.30
N GLU A 131 -12.62 -13.74 34.58
CA GLU A 131 -12.39 -15.18 34.76
C GLU A 131 -11.42 -15.42 35.92
N LYS A 132 -11.60 -16.54 36.61
CA LYS A 132 -10.63 -17.01 37.61
C LYS A 132 -9.46 -17.69 36.92
N VAL A 133 -8.27 -17.45 37.43
CA VAL A 133 -7.03 -18.07 36.97
C VAL A 133 -6.38 -18.77 38.14
N ASP A 134 -6.08 -20.05 37.98
CA ASP A 134 -5.39 -20.83 39.01
C ASP A 134 -3.88 -20.69 38.84
N TYR A 135 -3.14 -20.92 39.95
CA TYR A 135 -1.68 -21.00 39.91
C TYR A 135 -1.22 -22.10 38.97
N SER A 136 -0.20 -21.80 38.18
CA SER A 136 0.43 -22.75 37.26
C SER A 136 1.94 -22.78 37.48
N ASP A 137 2.47 -23.98 37.68
CA ASP A 137 3.89 -24.33 37.71
C ASP A 137 4.32 -25.16 36.50
N VAL A 138 3.50 -25.22 35.47
CA VAL A 138 3.80 -25.92 34.22
C VAL A 138 4.81 -25.08 33.43
N ILE A 139 6.07 -25.20 33.82
CA ILE A 139 7.21 -24.44 33.27
C ILE A 139 8.26 -25.46 32.80
N ASP A 140 8.88 -25.18 31.66
CA ASP A 140 9.99 -25.97 31.09
C ASP A 140 11.28 -25.73 31.90
N ASP A 141 11.44 -26.46 33.00
CA ASP A 141 12.62 -26.37 33.85
C ASP A 141 13.89 -26.82 33.11
N GLY A 142 15.01 -26.12 33.33
CA GLY A 142 16.28 -26.34 32.63
C GLY A 142 16.30 -25.81 31.19
N ALA A 143 15.22 -25.25 30.69
CA ALA A 143 15.19 -24.67 29.34
C ALA A 143 16.08 -23.41 29.25
N VAL A 144 16.92 -23.35 28.22
CA VAL A 144 17.85 -22.25 27.99
C VAL A 144 17.37 -21.40 26.82
N TYR A 145 17.18 -20.12 27.09
CA TYR A 145 16.76 -19.14 26.08
C TYR A 145 17.82 -18.08 25.83
N SER A 146 18.00 -17.69 24.58
CA SER A 146 18.82 -16.56 24.16
C SER A 146 17.96 -15.51 23.49
N ARG A 147 18.21 -14.25 23.83
CA ARG A 147 17.65 -13.09 23.12
C ARG A 147 18.55 -12.69 21.97
N PHE A 148 17.98 -12.28 20.89
CA PHE A 148 18.64 -11.64 19.76
C PHE A 148 17.75 -10.53 19.22
N ASP A 149 18.36 -9.52 18.68
CA ASP A 149 17.62 -8.40 18.06
C ASP A 149 16.99 -8.88 16.75
N GLN A 150 15.71 -8.62 16.61
CA GLN A 150 14.98 -8.87 15.38
C GLN A 150 14.37 -7.57 14.87
N SER A 151 14.65 -7.24 13.60
CA SER A 151 14.02 -6.12 12.93
C SER A 151 12.64 -6.52 12.42
N VAL A 152 11.63 -5.73 12.75
CA VAL A 152 10.28 -5.88 12.20
C VAL A 152 9.97 -4.65 11.39
N CYS A 153 9.58 -4.83 10.13
CA CYS A 153 9.09 -3.74 9.32
C CYS A 153 7.71 -3.32 9.83
N ILE A 154 7.61 -2.16 10.44
CA ILE A 154 6.36 -1.60 10.98
C ILE A 154 5.63 -0.71 9.98
N ALA A 155 6.30 -0.34 8.88
CA ALA A 155 5.71 0.38 7.76
C ALA A 155 6.46 -0.01 6.48
N GLU A 156 5.76 -0.65 5.55
CA GLU A 156 6.34 -0.94 4.24
C GLU A 156 6.55 0.37 3.49
N GLY A 157 7.80 0.64 3.10
CA GLY A 157 8.11 1.71 2.16
C GLY A 157 7.42 1.42 0.81
N LYS A 158 6.83 2.43 0.19
CA LYS A 158 6.30 2.30 -1.17
C LYS A 158 7.47 2.00 -2.13
N ARG A 159 7.71 0.72 -2.44
CA ARG A 159 8.54 0.38 -3.59
C ARG A 159 7.81 0.89 -4.83
N LYS A 160 8.51 1.66 -5.67
CA LYS A 160 8.00 1.90 -7.03
C LYS A 160 7.91 0.54 -7.72
N GLN A 161 6.69 0.03 -7.84
CA GLN A 161 6.47 -1.20 -8.61
C GLN A 161 6.83 -0.91 -10.08
N PRO A 162 7.52 -1.85 -10.76
CA PRO A 162 7.76 -1.70 -12.18
C PRO A 162 6.42 -1.64 -12.91
N ILE A 163 6.33 -0.81 -13.93
CA ILE A 163 5.17 -0.79 -14.82
C ILE A 163 5.27 -1.97 -15.78
N LEU A 164 4.23 -2.79 -15.81
CA LEU A 164 4.11 -3.96 -16.67
C LEU A 164 2.93 -3.87 -17.64
N GLY A 165 2.10 -2.85 -17.50
CA GLY A 165 0.99 -2.58 -18.41
C GLY A 165 0.69 -1.09 -18.55
N VAL A 166 0.49 -0.64 -19.79
CA VAL A 166 0.10 0.74 -20.12
C VAL A 166 -1.23 0.68 -20.87
N VAL A 167 -2.21 1.43 -20.40
CA VAL A 167 -3.55 1.53 -21.00
C VAL A 167 -3.76 2.96 -21.45
N PHE A 168 -4.12 3.16 -22.71
CA PHE A 168 -4.37 4.46 -23.31
C PHE A 168 -5.86 4.74 -23.48
N ASN A 169 -6.27 5.99 -23.36
CA ASN A 169 -7.44 6.50 -24.06
C ASN A 169 -7.15 6.52 -25.56
N LEU A 170 -8.17 6.60 -26.39
CA LEU A 170 -8.02 6.67 -27.86
C LEU A 170 -8.12 8.11 -28.37
N ASP A 171 -9.31 8.70 -28.26
CA ASP A 171 -9.64 10.01 -28.80
C ASP A 171 -8.83 11.11 -28.09
N ASP A 172 -8.25 12.04 -28.81
CA ASP A 172 -7.37 13.12 -28.33
C ASP A 172 -6.14 12.70 -27.50
N THR A 173 -5.93 11.36 -27.35
CA THR A 173 -4.75 10.78 -26.67
C THR A 173 -3.77 10.16 -27.66
N LEU A 174 -4.23 9.32 -28.59
CA LEU A 174 -3.37 8.67 -29.59
C LEU A 174 -3.45 9.30 -30.98
N TYR A 175 -4.51 10.02 -31.25
CA TYR A 175 -4.74 10.80 -32.47
C TYR A 175 -5.65 11.99 -32.15
N SER A 176 -5.74 12.98 -33.04
CA SER A 176 -6.62 14.14 -32.85
C SER A 176 -8.07 13.83 -33.23
N GLU A 177 -9.02 13.95 -32.28
CA GLU A 177 -10.44 13.77 -32.53
C GLU A 177 -10.98 14.75 -33.57
N LYS A 178 -10.36 15.93 -33.70
CA LYS A 178 -10.66 16.91 -34.77
C LYS A 178 -10.47 16.32 -36.15
N GLN A 179 -9.50 15.42 -36.37
CA GLN A 179 -9.34 14.74 -37.67
C GLN A 179 -10.56 13.87 -37.99
N TYR A 180 -11.09 13.15 -37.01
CA TYR A 180 -12.29 12.32 -37.18
C TYR A 180 -13.51 13.17 -37.52
N VAL A 181 -13.73 14.26 -36.82
CA VAL A 181 -14.81 15.21 -37.10
C VAL A 181 -14.69 15.78 -38.52
N ARG A 182 -13.47 16.21 -38.91
CA ARG A 182 -13.21 16.78 -40.24
C ARG A 182 -13.43 15.74 -41.35
N SER A 183 -12.99 14.52 -41.17
CA SER A 183 -13.26 13.41 -42.08
C SER A 183 -14.76 13.15 -42.23
N GLY A 184 -15.53 13.19 -41.13
CA GLY A 184 -16.98 13.06 -41.16
C GLY A 184 -17.68 14.21 -41.95
N TYR A 185 -17.18 15.41 -41.78
CA TYR A 185 -17.73 16.55 -42.55
C TYR A 185 -17.45 16.45 -44.04
N LYS A 186 -16.29 15.92 -44.45
CA LYS A 186 -16.04 15.59 -45.86
C LYS A 186 -17.03 14.57 -46.39
N ALA A 187 -17.33 13.53 -45.61
CA ALA A 187 -18.30 12.52 -46.01
C ALA A 187 -19.73 13.11 -46.16
N VAL A 188 -20.13 13.99 -45.23
CA VAL A 188 -21.41 14.72 -45.31
C VAL A 188 -21.46 15.63 -46.51
N ALA A 189 -20.41 16.40 -46.78
CA ALA A 189 -20.32 17.32 -47.95
C ALA A 189 -20.44 16.54 -49.26
N LYS A 190 -19.77 15.40 -49.37
CA LYS A 190 -19.87 14.48 -50.51
C LYS A 190 -21.29 13.94 -50.69
N LEU A 191 -21.98 13.56 -49.59
CA LEU A 191 -23.38 13.13 -49.61
C LEU A 191 -24.31 14.24 -50.14
N LEU A 192 -24.03 15.50 -49.77
CA LEU A 192 -24.81 16.68 -50.17
C LEU A 192 -24.48 17.13 -51.59
N GLY A 193 -23.43 16.58 -52.21
CA GLY A 193 -23.04 16.88 -53.62
C GLY A 193 -22.18 18.11 -53.80
N ASP A 194 -21.65 18.68 -52.73
CA ASP A 194 -20.77 19.87 -52.81
C ASP A 194 -19.66 19.75 -51.73
N GLU A 195 -18.43 19.47 -52.17
CA GLU A 195 -17.27 19.30 -51.30
C GLU A 195 -16.88 20.58 -50.51
N ALA A 196 -17.24 21.77 -51.02
CA ALA A 196 -16.97 23.04 -50.35
C ALA A 196 -17.79 23.18 -49.05
N LEU A 197 -18.85 22.41 -48.87
CA LEU A 197 -19.62 22.40 -47.63
C LEU A 197 -18.83 21.85 -46.44
N ALA A 198 -17.77 21.08 -46.68
CA ALA A 198 -16.91 20.54 -45.61
C ALA A 198 -16.23 21.67 -44.82
N ASP A 199 -15.72 22.70 -45.49
CA ASP A 199 -15.08 23.83 -44.81
C ASP A 199 -16.11 24.72 -44.08
N ARG A 200 -17.34 24.79 -44.56
CA ARG A 200 -18.44 25.47 -43.84
C ARG A 200 -18.85 24.74 -42.59
N LEU A 201 -18.99 23.42 -42.65
CA LEU A 201 -19.24 22.56 -41.48
C LEU A 201 -18.10 22.73 -40.47
N TRP A 202 -16.85 22.77 -40.93
CA TRP A 202 -15.70 22.98 -40.05
C TRP A 202 -15.75 24.34 -39.38
N THR A 203 -16.09 25.41 -40.10
CA THR A 203 -16.25 26.75 -39.52
C THR A 203 -17.34 26.81 -38.44
N TYR A 204 -18.47 26.13 -38.63
CA TYR A 204 -19.50 26.05 -37.61
C TYR A 204 -19.00 25.29 -36.36
N PHE A 205 -18.27 24.19 -36.57
CA PHE A 205 -17.68 23.42 -35.48
C PHE A 205 -16.67 24.24 -34.65
N GLU A 206 -15.77 24.97 -35.29
CA GLU A 206 -14.78 25.83 -34.60
C GLU A 206 -15.45 26.94 -33.79
N ASN A 207 -16.62 27.38 -34.21
CA ASN A 207 -17.42 28.37 -33.50
C ASN A 207 -18.36 27.74 -32.44
N GLY A 208 -18.20 26.45 -32.11
CA GLY A 208 -19.00 25.75 -31.09
C GLY A 208 -20.47 25.54 -31.46
N LYS A 209 -20.82 25.65 -32.77
CA LYS A 209 -22.19 25.48 -33.24
C LYS A 209 -22.49 24.04 -33.65
N PRO A 210 -23.76 23.59 -33.62
CA PRO A 210 -24.17 22.28 -34.14
C PRO A 210 -24.04 22.29 -35.69
N ALA A 211 -22.85 22.02 -36.21
CA ALA A 211 -22.41 22.27 -37.57
C ALA A 211 -23.36 21.69 -38.64
N ILE A 212 -23.82 20.43 -38.47
CA ILE A 212 -24.75 19.82 -39.45
C ILE A 212 -26.10 20.53 -39.44
N ASP A 213 -26.63 20.87 -38.26
CA ASP A 213 -27.91 21.56 -38.14
C ASP A 213 -27.87 22.96 -38.78
N GLU A 214 -26.81 23.72 -38.44
CA GLU A 214 -26.61 25.07 -39.02
C GLU A 214 -26.49 25.04 -40.56
N LEU A 215 -25.67 24.12 -41.08
CA LEU A 215 -25.51 23.97 -42.52
C LEU A 215 -26.83 23.59 -43.20
N LEU A 216 -27.54 22.58 -42.68
CA LEU A 216 -28.79 22.10 -43.29
C LEU A 216 -29.89 23.17 -43.24
N ASN A 217 -29.93 24.00 -42.20
CA ASN A 217 -30.81 25.16 -42.12
C ASN A 217 -30.46 26.17 -43.20
N GLU A 218 -29.18 26.50 -43.39
CA GLU A 218 -28.71 27.47 -44.33
C GLU A 218 -29.02 27.07 -45.79
N ILE A 219 -28.83 25.79 -46.14
CA ILE A 219 -29.08 25.28 -47.49
C ILE A 219 -30.52 24.77 -47.70
N GLY A 220 -31.40 24.90 -46.71
CA GLY A 220 -32.79 24.49 -46.80
C GLY A 220 -33.03 22.98 -46.86
N CYS A 221 -32.12 22.16 -46.35
CA CYS A 221 -32.14 20.71 -46.45
C CYS A 221 -32.34 20.00 -45.07
N ILE A 222 -33.05 20.58 -44.11
CA ILE A 222 -33.25 20.08 -42.75
C ILE A 222 -33.72 18.62 -42.69
N GLY A 223 -34.54 18.19 -43.64
CA GLY A 223 -35.07 16.82 -43.73
C GLY A 223 -34.02 15.76 -43.95
N ARG A 224 -32.76 16.12 -44.32
CA ARG A 224 -31.64 15.16 -44.48
C ARG A 224 -30.75 14.99 -43.24
N LYS A 225 -31.16 15.52 -42.10
CA LYS A 225 -30.34 15.50 -40.88
C LYS A 225 -29.92 14.09 -40.49
N GLU A 226 -30.86 13.13 -40.37
CA GLU A 226 -30.55 11.79 -39.96
C GLU A 226 -29.58 11.10 -40.92
N GLU A 227 -29.76 11.27 -42.23
CA GLU A 227 -28.89 10.76 -43.28
C GLU A 227 -27.44 11.33 -43.13
N CYS A 228 -27.31 12.63 -42.88
CA CYS A 228 -26.03 13.30 -42.67
C CYS A 228 -25.35 12.79 -41.38
N LEU A 229 -26.13 12.62 -40.29
CA LEU A 229 -25.61 12.10 -39.04
C LEU A 229 -25.17 10.63 -39.16
N GLU A 230 -25.91 9.81 -39.93
CA GLU A 230 -25.55 8.41 -40.20
C GLU A 230 -24.26 8.34 -41.02
N VAL A 231 -24.15 9.07 -42.11
CA VAL A 231 -22.93 9.12 -42.94
C VAL A 231 -21.73 9.61 -42.14
N HIS A 232 -21.91 10.65 -41.34
CA HIS A 232 -20.83 11.12 -40.42
C HIS A 232 -20.37 10.04 -39.46
N ARG A 233 -21.28 9.23 -38.91
CA ARG A 233 -20.98 8.19 -37.95
C ARG A 233 -20.41 6.90 -38.57
N GLU A 234 -20.86 6.57 -39.78
CA GLU A 234 -20.53 5.33 -40.45
C GLU A 234 -19.39 5.47 -41.48
N GLN A 235 -18.76 6.62 -41.55
CA GLN A 235 -17.60 6.89 -42.42
C GLN A 235 -16.44 5.93 -42.16
N ILE A 236 -15.60 5.75 -43.15
CA ILE A 236 -14.23 5.26 -43.00
C ILE A 236 -13.35 6.47 -42.71
N PRO A 237 -12.83 6.66 -41.48
CA PRO A 237 -12.21 7.90 -41.12
C PRO A 237 -10.80 8.07 -41.73
N GLU A 238 -10.52 9.28 -42.27
CA GLU A 238 -9.18 9.70 -42.67
C GLU A 238 -8.45 10.31 -41.46
N ILE A 239 -7.80 9.49 -40.68
CA ILE A 239 -7.14 9.86 -39.43
C ILE A 239 -5.75 9.22 -39.32
N THR A 240 -4.84 9.89 -38.60
CA THR A 240 -3.47 9.45 -38.39
C THR A 240 -3.10 9.60 -36.92
N LEU A 241 -2.25 8.68 -36.42
CA LEU A 241 -1.71 8.76 -35.07
C LEU A 241 -0.84 9.99 -34.90
N TYR A 242 -0.71 10.46 -33.64
CA TYR A 242 0.31 11.45 -33.31
C TYR A 242 1.72 10.89 -33.54
N ASP A 243 2.67 11.77 -33.81
CA ASP A 243 4.06 11.42 -34.00
C ASP A 243 4.62 10.69 -32.77
N GLY A 244 5.36 9.60 -33.02
CA GLY A 244 5.99 8.79 -31.98
C GLY A 244 5.09 7.75 -31.29
N VAL A 245 3.78 7.72 -31.54
CA VAL A 245 2.87 6.74 -30.90
C VAL A 245 3.23 5.31 -31.27
N VAL A 246 3.50 5.03 -32.54
CA VAL A 246 3.87 3.68 -32.99
C VAL A 246 5.19 3.25 -32.36
N ASP A 247 6.18 4.12 -32.38
CA ASP A 247 7.51 3.85 -31.81
C ASP A 247 7.42 3.56 -30.30
N LEU A 248 6.64 4.36 -29.56
CA LEU A 248 6.39 4.12 -28.14
C LEU A 248 5.75 2.75 -27.88
N ILE A 249 4.69 2.40 -28.64
CA ILE A 249 4.02 1.11 -28.48
C ILE A 249 5.00 -0.05 -28.73
N LEU A 250 5.81 0.04 -29.78
CA LEU A 250 6.80 -0.99 -30.09
C LEU A 250 7.89 -1.06 -29.03
N GLU A 251 8.35 0.08 -28.48
CA GLU A 251 9.31 0.14 -27.39
C GLU A 251 8.74 -0.53 -26.13
N LEU A 252 7.51 -0.19 -25.70
CA LEU A 252 6.87 -0.79 -24.55
C LEU A 252 6.77 -2.32 -24.70
N LYS A 253 6.33 -2.80 -25.85
CA LYS A 253 6.23 -4.24 -26.16
C LYS A 253 7.59 -4.92 -26.15
N SER A 254 8.65 -4.27 -26.64
CA SER A 254 10.01 -4.81 -26.59
C SER A 254 10.54 -5.00 -25.18
N LYS A 255 10.06 -4.19 -24.21
CA LYS A 255 10.34 -4.30 -22.77
C LYS A 255 9.43 -5.33 -22.06
N GLY A 256 8.54 -6.01 -22.77
CA GLY A 256 7.57 -6.95 -22.19
C GLY A 256 6.41 -6.28 -21.48
N ILE A 257 6.20 -4.97 -21.69
CA ILE A 257 5.09 -4.21 -21.13
C ILE A 257 3.86 -4.40 -22.02
N LYS A 258 2.74 -4.81 -21.44
CA LYS A 258 1.46 -4.94 -22.16
C LYS A 258 0.88 -3.57 -22.50
N VAL A 259 0.31 -3.45 -23.69
CA VAL A 259 -0.30 -2.20 -24.16
C VAL A 259 -1.77 -2.42 -24.47
N GLY A 260 -2.63 -1.61 -23.85
CA GLY A 260 -4.08 -1.69 -24.02
C GLY A 260 -4.74 -0.36 -24.36
N ILE A 261 -6.00 -0.43 -24.81
CA ILE A 261 -6.86 0.73 -25.03
C ILE A 261 -8.17 0.54 -24.29
N ILE A 262 -8.60 1.58 -23.55
CA ILE A 262 -9.97 1.70 -23.01
C ILE A 262 -10.56 2.99 -23.61
N THR A 263 -11.57 2.85 -24.45
CA THR A 263 -12.19 3.99 -25.15
C THR A 263 -13.69 3.99 -24.98
N ASP A 264 -14.25 5.19 -24.83
CA ASP A 264 -15.69 5.42 -24.77
C ASP A 264 -16.26 5.71 -26.16
N GLY A 265 -17.45 5.23 -26.43
CA GLY A 265 -18.18 5.59 -27.65
C GLY A 265 -18.85 4.40 -28.33
N ARG A 266 -19.58 4.71 -29.39
CA ARG A 266 -20.30 3.70 -30.17
C ARG A 266 -19.35 2.66 -30.73
N VAL A 267 -19.70 1.39 -30.57
CA VAL A 267 -18.86 0.24 -30.91
C VAL A 267 -18.41 0.29 -32.39
N SER A 268 -19.33 0.56 -33.34
CA SER A 268 -18.99 0.65 -34.77
C SER A 268 -17.99 1.76 -35.07
N GLY A 269 -18.19 2.94 -34.49
CA GLY A 269 -17.31 4.08 -34.68
C GLY A 269 -15.92 3.86 -34.15
N GLN A 270 -15.79 3.36 -32.90
CA GLN A 270 -14.48 3.10 -32.30
C GLN A 270 -13.73 1.98 -33.02
N LYS A 271 -14.41 0.90 -33.46
CA LYS A 271 -13.79 -0.15 -34.27
C LYS A 271 -13.20 0.39 -35.58
N ARG A 272 -13.94 1.27 -36.30
CA ARG A 272 -13.41 1.89 -37.52
C ARG A 272 -12.22 2.81 -37.28
N LYS A 273 -12.23 3.60 -36.20
CA LYS A 273 -11.08 4.41 -35.81
C LYS A 273 -9.86 3.54 -35.55
N LEU A 274 -10.00 2.48 -34.76
CA LEU A 274 -8.91 1.53 -34.44
C LEU A 274 -8.35 0.86 -35.70
N GLN A 275 -9.22 0.45 -36.65
CA GLN A 275 -8.81 -0.13 -37.91
C GLN A 275 -8.09 0.89 -38.81
N ALA A 276 -8.63 2.11 -38.93
CA ALA A 276 -8.02 3.16 -39.74
C ALA A 276 -6.63 3.57 -39.23
N LEU A 277 -6.43 3.52 -37.91
CA LEU A 277 -5.14 3.79 -37.24
C LEU A 277 -4.20 2.57 -37.19
N GLY A 278 -4.67 1.37 -37.61
CA GLY A 278 -3.89 0.12 -37.53
C GLY A 278 -3.66 -0.37 -36.10
N LEU A 279 -4.36 0.18 -35.10
CA LEU A 279 -4.21 -0.16 -33.68
C LEU A 279 -4.82 -1.52 -33.35
N ASP A 280 -5.79 -1.97 -34.10
CA ASP A 280 -6.44 -3.30 -33.97
C ASP A 280 -5.44 -4.46 -34.08
N LYS A 281 -4.30 -4.26 -34.75
CA LYS A 281 -3.24 -5.25 -34.92
C LYS A 281 -2.02 -5.03 -34.02
N LEU A 282 -1.89 -3.82 -33.47
CA LEU A 282 -0.71 -3.40 -32.70
C LEU A 282 -0.90 -3.54 -31.19
N ILE A 283 -2.13 -3.39 -30.71
CA ILE A 283 -2.51 -3.34 -29.29
C ILE A 283 -2.83 -4.75 -28.78
N ASP A 284 -2.41 -5.08 -27.55
CA ASP A 284 -2.62 -6.42 -26.97
C ASP A 284 -4.08 -6.65 -26.55
N ASP A 285 -4.73 -5.62 -25.97
CA ASP A 285 -6.13 -5.69 -25.54
C ASP A 285 -6.87 -4.36 -25.77
N ILE A 286 -8.08 -4.43 -26.28
CA ILE A 286 -8.93 -3.26 -26.53
C ILE A 286 -10.28 -3.48 -25.85
N ILE A 287 -10.74 -2.46 -25.11
CA ILE A 287 -12.07 -2.42 -24.50
C ILE A 287 -12.79 -1.14 -24.98
N ILE A 288 -13.87 -1.33 -25.70
CA ILE A 288 -14.81 -0.26 -26.06
C ILE A 288 -15.92 -0.32 -25.00
N THR A 289 -16.07 0.73 -24.22
CA THR A 289 -16.95 0.69 -23.01
C THR A 289 -18.42 0.44 -23.35
N ASP A 290 -18.93 0.99 -24.45
CA ASP A 290 -20.32 0.75 -24.89
C ASP A 290 -20.58 -0.73 -25.25
N GLU A 291 -19.55 -1.51 -25.60
CA GLU A 291 -19.68 -2.95 -25.89
C GLU A 291 -19.97 -3.77 -24.62
N LEU A 292 -19.72 -3.19 -23.42
CA LEU A 292 -20.00 -3.84 -22.14
C LEU A 292 -21.48 -3.79 -21.75
N GLY A 293 -22.32 -3.07 -22.52
CA GLY A 293 -23.76 -3.01 -22.29
C GLY A 293 -24.36 -1.59 -22.32
N GLY A 294 -23.61 -0.60 -22.76
CA GLY A 294 -24.10 0.76 -23.00
C GLY A 294 -23.33 1.87 -22.30
N THR A 295 -23.87 3.08 -22.36
CA THR A 295 -23.18 4.32 -21.93
C THR A 295 -22.87 4.40 -20.43
N GLN A 296 -23.57 3.61 -19.60
CA GLN A 296 -23.31 3.55 -18.16
C GLN A 296 -21.96 2.91 -17.81
N PHE A 297 -21.31 2.23 -18.75
CA PHE A 297 -19.99 1.63 -18.58
C PHE A 297 -18.85 2.54 -19.06
N ARG A 298 -19.19 3.73 -19.59
CA ARG A 298 -18.19 4.72 -19.96
C ARG A 298 -17.44 5.24 -18.73
N LYS A 299 -16.24 5.69 -18.90
CA LYS A 299 -15.46 6.37 -17.87
C LYS A 299 -16.26 7.56 -17.30
N PRO A 300 -16.31 7.71 -15.99
CA PRO A 300 -15.39 7.17 -14.96
C PRO A 300 -15.78 5.79 -14.37
N CYS A 301 -16.61 4.97 -15.02
CA CYS A 301 -16.92 3.62 -14.56
C CYS A 301 -15.64 2.74 -14.56
N ASP A 302 -15.40 2.00 -13.47
CA ASP A 302 -14.16 1.24 -13.28
C ASP A 302 -14.17 -0.17 -13.89
N ILE A 303 -15.31 -0.62 -14.43
CA ILE A 303 -15.51 -1.99 -14.95
C ILE A 303 -14.50 -2.32 -16.05
N ALA A 304 -14.28 -1.42 -17.00
CA ALA A 304 -13.31 -1.63 -18.10
C ALA A 304 -11.89 -1.85 -17.57
N PHE A 305 -11.47 -1.08 -16.57
CA PHE A 305 -10.16 -1.23 -15.92
C PHE A 305 -10.03 -2.57 -15.20
N ARG A 306 -11.06 -3.02 -14.50
CA ARG A 306 -11.08 -4.33 -13.84
C ARG A 306 -11.04 -5.49 -14.83
N ILE A 307 -11.70 -5.37 -15.97
CA ILE A 307 -11.64 -6.37 -17.04
C ILE A 307 -10.21 -6.43 -17.60
N MET A 308 -9.60 -5.29 -17.90
CA MET A 308 -8.22 -5.20 -18.41
C MET A 308 -7.24 -5.83 -17.41
N GLN A 309 -7.35 -5.47 -16.14
CA GLN A 309 -6.54 -6.00 -15.05
C GLN A 309 -6.63 -7.54 -14.98
N ARG A 310 -7.85 -8.10 -15.04
CA ARG A 310 -8.07 -9.56 -15.00
C ARG A 310 -7.49 -10.27 -16.21
N ARG A 311 -7.64 -9.70 -17.42
CA ARG A 311 -7.08 -10.27 -18.65
C ARG A 311 -5.57 -10.34 -18.61
N TRP A 312 -4.94 -9.34 -18.02
CA TRP A 312 -3.49 -9.27 -17.94
C TRP A 312 -2.91 -9.99 -16.72
N GLY A 313 -3.70 -10.22 -15.67
CA GLY A 313 -3.25 -10.81 -14.41
C GLY A 313 -2.28 -9.92 -13.65
N LEU A 314 -2.30 -8.60 -13.89
CA LEU A 314 -1.42 -7.60 -13.28
C LEU A 314 -2.13 -6.89 -12.13
N PRO A 315 -1.45 -6.58 -11.00
CA PRO A 315 -2.00 -5.68 -10.00
C PRO A 315 -2.06 -4.25 -10.54
N PHE A 316 -3.02 -3.45 -10.08
CA PHE A 316 -3.21 -2.07 -10.56
C PHE A 316 -1.99 -1.17 -10.37
N GLU A 317 -1.20 -1.41 -9.31
CA GLU A 317 0.03 -0.66 -9.00
C GLU A 317 1.12 -0.83 -10.05
N GLN A 318 1.04 -1.89 -10.87
CA GLN A 318 1.92 -2.16 -12.00
C GLN A 318 1.35 -1.71 -13.34
N MET A 319 0.21 -1.02 -13.33
CA MET A 319 -0.47 -0.51 -14.51
C MET A 319 -0.49 1.03 -14.51
N VAL A 320 -0.44 1.60 -15.69
CA VAL A 320 -0.56 3.06 -15.93
C VAL A 320 -1.68 3.31 -16.90
N TYR A 321 -2.50 4.31 -16.63
CA TYR A 321 -3.48 4.84 -17.56
C TYR A 321 -3.03 6.20 -18.10
N VAL A 322 -3.10 6.38 -19.41
CA VAL A 322 -2.76 7.61 -20.11
C VAL A 322 -4.01 8.15 -20.82
N GLY A 323 -4.39 9.38 -20.53
CA GLY A 323 -5.57 10.01 -21.11
C GLY A 323 -5.46 11.53 -21.14
N ASP A 324 -6.40 12.17 -21.80
CA ASP A 324 -6.43 13.63 -22.06
C ASP A 324 -7.58 14.35 -21.35
N ASN A 325 -8.56 13.61 -20.81
CA ASN A 325 -9.74 14.21 -20.20
C ASN A 325 -9.72 14.06 -18.67
N ALA A 326 -9.37 15.17 -17.98
CA ALA A 326 -9.24 15.21 -16.53
C ALA A 326 -10.51 14.86 -15.76
N GLU A 327 -11.70 15.10 -16.32
CA GLU A 327 -12.97 14.89 -15.64
C GLU A 327 -13.35 13.41 -15.53
N LYS A 328 -13.04 12.61 -16.56
CA LYS A 328 -13.49 11.22 -16.66
C LYS A 328 -12.38 10.17 -16.60
N ASP A 329 -11.15 10.51 -17.01
CA ASP A 329 -10.10 9.54 -17.25
C ASP A 329 -9.38 9.05 -15.98
N PHE A 330 -9.30 9.88 -14.93
CA PHE A 330 -8.44 9.59 -13.79
C PHE A 330 -9.16 9.20 -12.51
N GLN A 331 -10.48 9.34 -12.45
CA GLN A 331 -11.24 9.00 -11.25
C GLN A 331 -11.17 7.49 -10.94
N ALA A 332 -11.46 6.64 -11.91
CA ALA A 332 -11.41 5.19 -11.73
C ALA A 332 -9.98 4.67 -11.50
N PRO A 333 -8.94 5.03 -12.30
CA PRO A 333 -7.57 4.65 -12.02
C PRO A 333 -7.11 5.03 -10.61
N LYS A 334 -7.40 6.26 -10.15
CA LYS A 334 -7.04 6.71 -8.79
C LYS A 334 -7.69 5.86 -7.70
N GLN A 335 -8.98 5.55 -7.82
CA GLN A 335 -9.71 4.70 -6.87
C GLN A 335 -9.18 3.26 -6.83
N LEU A 336 -8.68 2.76 -7.95
CA LEU A 336 -8.11 1.42 -8.08
C LEU A 336 -6.62 1.32 -7.68
N GLY A 337 -5.96 2.45 -7.38
CA GLY A 337 -4.52 2.49 -7.10
C GLY A 337 -3.63 2.38 -8.33
N MET A 338 -4.20 2.54 -9.52
CA MET A 338 -3.48 2.58 -10.79
C MET A 338 -2.82 3.94 -10.99
N ARG A 339 -1.60 3.98 -11.53
CA ARG A 339 -0.94 5.24 -11.89
C ARG A 339 -1.65 5.89 -13.06
N SER A 340 -1.58 7.22 -13.14
CA SER A 340 -2.19 7.98 -14.21
C SER A 340 -1.22 9.01 -14.77
N VAL A 341 -1.31 9.25 -16.08
CA VAL A 341 -0.56 10.29 -16.79
C VAL A 341 -1.53 11.09 -17.62
N PHE A 342 -1.55 12.39 -17.39
CA PHE A 342 -2.35 13.33 -18.15
C PHE A 342 -1.57 13.80 -19.39
N PHE A 343 -2.08 13.46 -20.56
CA PHE A 343 -1.57 13.99 -21.81
C PHE A 343 -2.24 15.34 -22.08
N ARG A 344 -1.48 16.41 -21.92
CA ARG A 344 -1.96 17.78 -22.16
C ARG A 344 -2.02 18.04 -23.67
N ASN A 345 -3.11 17.65 -24.29
CA ASN A 345 -3.34 17.92 -25.71
C ASN A 345 -3.82 19.34 -25.91
N LYS A 346 -2.90 20.25 -26.27
CA LYS A 346 -3.21 21.69 -26.52
C LYS A 346 -4.18 21.91 -27.65
N GLU A 347 -4.27 20.98 -28.59
CA GLU A 347 -5.16 21.04 -29.76
C GLU A 347 -6.43 20.19 -29.56
N GLY A 348 -6.54 19.47 -28.46
CA GLY A 348 -7.67 18.63 -28.12
C GLY A 348 -8.95 19.43 -27.83
N ILE A 349 -10.06 18.71 -27.77
CA ILE A 349 -11.38 19.31 -27.48
C ILE A 349 -11.48 19.67 -25.98
N TYR A 350 -10.68 19.04 -25.11
CA TYR A 350 -10.73 19.17 -23.64
C TYR A 350 -9.46 19.81 -23.04
N SER A 351 -8.78 20.68 -23.79
CA SER A 351 -7.45 21.21 -23.42
C SER A 351 -7.37 22.07 -22.14
N ASP A 352 -8.49 22.55 -21.59
CA ASP A 352 -8.50 23.55 -20.51
C ASP A 352 -8.59 22.98 -19.08
N ASN A 353 -8.61 21.66 -18.87
CA ASN A 353 -8.88 21.03 -17.56
C ASN A 353 -7.61 20.55 -16.82
N SER A 354 -6.65 21.45 -16.60
CA SER A 354 -5.30 21.16 -16.08
C SER A 354 -5.14 21.32 -14.56
N LYS A 355 -6.00 20.75 -13.72
CA LYS A 355 -5.75 20.71 -12.25
C LYS A 355 -5.88 19.30 -11.72
N ASN A 356 -4.84 18.51 -11.89
CA ASN A 356 -4.80 17.14 -11.38
C ASN A 356 -3.48 16.86 -10.65
N ASP A 357 -3.57 16.09 -9.56
CA ASP A 357 -2.41 15.53 -8.85
C ASP A 357 -1.79 14.33 -9.61
N VAL A 358 -1.77 14.38 -10.95
CA VAL A 358 -1.21 13.32 -11.81
C VAL A 358 -0.01 13.85 -12.59
N GLN A 359 0.89 12.96 -13.00
CA GLN A 359 1.99 13.31 -13.88
C GLN A 359 1.43 13.85 -15.20
N GLU A 360 1.95 14.97 -15.68
CA GLU A 360 1.55 15.60 -16.95
C GLU A 360 2.66 15.46 -17.99
N ILE A 361 2.27 15.27 -19.24
CA ILE A 361 3.15 15.26 -20.41
C ILE A 361 2.53 16.11 -21.53
N ASP A 362 3.38 16.75 -22.31
CA ASP A 362 2.97 17.54 -23.50
C ASP A 362 3.14 16.72 -24.81
N MET A 363 3.96 15.68 -24.79
CA MET A 363 4.18 14.76 -25.92
C MET A 363 4.14 13.31 -25.49
N ILE A 364 3.55 12.45 -26.31
CA ILE A 364 3.48 11.01 -26.04
C ILE A 364 4.88 10.38 -25.91
N SER A 365 5.87 10.90 -26.61
CA SER A 365 7.28 10.47 -26.54
C SER A 365 7.96 10.74 -25.18
N GLU A 366 7.37 11.54 -24.30
CA GLU A 366 7.88 11.78 -22.95
C GLU A 366 7.56 10.62 -21.99
N LEU A 367 6.68 9.69 -22.39
CA LEU A 367 6.36 8.51 -21.59
C LEU A 367 7.56 7.58 -21.50
N SER A 368 8.04 7.35 -20.29
CA SER A 368 9.11 6.40 -19.98
C SER A 368 8.79 5.62 -18.71
N PHE A 369 9.00 4.29 -18.73
CA PHE A 369 8.68 3.39 -17.62
C PHE A 369 9.81 2.41 -17.34
#